data_f7cf1e8da5ae0018dcdee5c6b1f08e76
#
_entry.id   f7cf1e8da5ae0018dcdee5c6b1f08e76
#
_cell.length_a   1.000
_cell.length_b   1.000
_cell.length_c   1.000
_cell.angle_alpha   90.00
_cell.angle_beta   90.00
_cell.angle_gamma   90.00
#
_symmetry.space_group_name_H-M   'P 1'
#
loop_
_entity.id
_entity.type
_entity.pdbx_description
1 polymer ?
#
loop_
_entity_poly.entity_id
_entity_poly.type
_entity_poly.pdbx_seq_one_letter_code
_entity_poly.pdbx_strand_id
1 'polypeptide(L)'
;MYILIIALIISIILLISVILGIFIYIKIKARKLLDNVGYSGMDLGNIIKEARFEDQEVPKSLSSMDSIYLTNIREDFPSLNINELKSKAEKIILDSYNSIEAKSSSGLKGYVKSFVDDKINDFKGKNVRFDNFKFHNTVVSKYSNDNGVATITIGSSFEYLLNIDGNSVKTQDRVKVEFIYIVDIDKVPTNLKVLSIHCPNCGSPIKNLGEKSCSYCGTAVKEVFGRVFTCNNIVRY
;
A
#
# COMPACT_ATOMS: atom_id res chain seq x y z
N MET A 1 32.34 -6.93 -48.22
CA MET A 1 32.24 -6.46 -46.82
C MET A 1 31.78 -5.02 -46.69
N TYR A 2 32.42 -4.05 -47.35
CA TYR A 2 32.03 -2.62 -47.30
C TYR A 2 30.60 -2.30 -47.78
N ILE A 3 30.14 -2.97 -48.85
CA ILE A 3 28.79 -2.76 -49.42
C ILE A 3 27.69 -3.16 -48.42
N LEU A 4 27.89 -4.26 -47.66
CA LEU A 4 26.95 -4.71 -46.62
C LEU A 4 26.89 -3.71 -45.45
N ILE A 5 28.03 -3.14 -45.07
CA ILE A 5 28.10 -2.14 -43.98
C ILE A 5 27.36 -0.85 -44.38
N ILE A 6 27.57 -0.41 -45.60
CA ILE A 6 26.88 0.80 -46.15
C ILE A 6 25.38 0.57 -46.25
N ALA A 7 24.93 -0.59 -46.71
CA ALA A 7 23.51 -0.95 -46.75
C ALA A 7 22.87 -0.97 -45.33
N LEU A 8 23.59 -1.49 -44.34
CA LEU A 8 23.14 -1.50 -42.93
C LEU A 8 23.01 -0.09 -42.36
N ILE A 9 23.96 0.79 -42.62
CA ILE A 9 23.93 2.19 -42.16
C ILE A 9 22.74 2.92 -42.80
N ILE A 10 22.51 2.75 -44.13
CA ILE A 10 21.37 3.37 -44.82
C ILE A 10 20.04 2.86 -44.22
N SER A 11 19.93 1.57 -43.91
CA SER A 11 18.74 0.99 -43.28
C SER A 11 18.46 1.60 -41.88
N ILE A 12 19.50 1.79 -41.07
CA ILE A 12 19.38 2.41 -39.77
C ILE A 12 18.92 3.88 -39.87
N ILE A 13 19.51 4.64 -40.78
CA ILE A 13 19.13 6.04 -41.01
C ILE A 13 17.67 6.16 -41.46
N LEU A 14 17.22 5.26 -42.37
CA LEU A 14 15.81 5.21 -42.78
C LEU A 14 14.88 4.88 -41.61
N LEU A 15 15.25 3.93 -40.76
CA LEU A 15 14.46 3.56 -39.57
C LEU A 15 14.34 4.70 -38.57
N ILE A 16 15.43 5.44 -38.32
CA ILE A 16 15.44 6.62 -37.46
C ILE A 16 14.56 7.73 -38.06
N SER A 17 14.61 7.96 -39.36
CA SER A 17 13.78 8.98 -40.01
C SER A 17 12.30 8.68 -39.92
N VAL A 18 11.89 7.40 -40.02
CA VAL A 18 10.50 6.97 -39.86
C VAL A 18 10.03 7.18 -38.44
N ILE A 19 10.85 6.81 -37.43
CA ILE A 19 10.54 7.00 -36.01
C ILE A 19 10.37 8.49 -35.68
N LEU A 20 11.26 9.34 -36.18
CA LEU A 20 11.17 10.80 -36.04
C LEU A 20 9.89 11.35 -36.67
N GLY A 21 9.53 10.89 -37.87
CA GLY A 21 8.32 11.26 -38.55
C GLY A 21 7.05 10.91 -37.80
N ILE A 22 7.00 9.70 -37.23
CA ILE A 22 5.90 9.24 -36.35
C ILE A 22 5.81 10.11 -35.10
N PHE A 23 6.94 10.41 -34.47
CA PHE A 23 6.98 11.25 -33.27
C PHE A 23 6.46 12.66 -33.52
N ILE A 24 6.88 13.28 -34.65
CA ILE A 24 6.40 14.61 -35.07
C ILE A 24 4.90 14.55 -35.38
N TYR A 25 4.43 13.52 -36.07
CA TYR A 25 3.00 13.34 -36.38
C TYR A 25 2.15 13.22 -35.11
N ILE A 26 2.58 12.42 -34.15
CA ILE A 26 1.89 12.27 -32.84
C ILE A 26 1.85 13.61 -32.11
N LYS A 27 2.97 14.36 -32.09
CA LYS A 27 3.06 15.68 -31.45
C LYS A 27 2.10 16.71 -32.08
N ILE A 28 2.00 16.72 -33.42
CA ILE A 28 1.06 17.61 -34.14
C ILE A 28 -0.39 17.21 -33.86
N LYS A 29 -0.69 15.91 -33.88
CA LYS A 29 -2.05 15.42 -33.65
C LYS A 29 -2.49 15.67 -32.20
N ALA A 30 -1.59 15.50 -31.22
CA ALA A 30 -1.85 15.83 -29.83
C ALA A 30 -2.11 17.33 -29.62
N ARG A 31 -1.34 18.22 -30.30
CA ARG A 31 -1.60 19.68 -30.28
C ARG A 31 -2.98 20.03 -30.82
N LYS A 32 -3.37 19.46 -31.95
CA LYS A 32 -4.71 19.70 -32.54
C LYS A 32 -5.86 19.23 -31.63
N LEU A 33 -5.66 18.15 -30.90
CA LEU A 33 -6.64 17.68 -29.90
C LEU A 33 -6.75 18.63 -28.71
N LEU A 34 -5.62 19.17 -28.24
CA LEU A 34 -5.57 20.13 -27.12
C LEU A 34 -6.18 21.48 -27.52
N ASP A 35 -5.95 21.95 -28.77
CA ASP A 35 -6.57 23.18 -29.32
C ASP A 35 -8.10 23.05 -29.36
N ASN A 36 -8.63 21.85 -29.67
CA ASN A 36 -10.07 21.60 -29.70
C ASN A 36 -10.72 21.52 -28.29
N VAL A 37 -9.93 21.32 -27.25
CA VAL A 37 -10.41 21.22 -25.84
C VAL A 37 -10.17 22.54 -25.08
N GLY A 38 -9.71 23.62 -25.79
CA GLY A 38 -9.53 24.95 -25.17
C GLY A 38 -8.15 25.19 -24.53
N TYR A 39 -7.21 24.29 -24.68
CA TYR A 39 -5.82 24.42 -24.21
C TYR A 39 -4.86 25.00 -25.28
N SER A 40 -5.39 25.87 -26.15
CA SER A 40 -4.63 26.51 -27.22
C SER A 40 -3.48 27.33 -26.64
N GLY A 41 -2.24 26.98 -27.04
CA GLY A 41 -1.02 27.71 -26.66
C GLY A 41 -0.25 27.22 -25.44
N MET A 42 -0.72 26.20 -24.73
CA MET A 42 0.04 25.61 -23.62
C MET A 42 1.01 24.52 -24.08
N ASP A 43 2.22 24.53 -23.52
CA ASP A 43 3.18 23.45 -23.77
C ASP A 43 2.73 22.18 -23.02
N LEU A 44 2.74 21.03 -23.71
CA LEU A 44 2.40 19.71 -23.15
C LEU A 44 3.13 19.43 -21.83
N GLY A 45 4.38 19.91 -21.68
CA GLY A 45 5.14 19.80 -20.45
C GLY A 45 4.53 20.57 -19.28
N ASN A 46 3.93 21.72 -19.53
CA ASN A 46 3.28 22.53 -18.51
C ASN A 46 1.91 21.96 -18.13
N ILE A 47 1.14 21.45 -19.11
CA ILE A 47 -0.13 20.76 -18.84
C ILE A 47 0.07 19.51 -17.96
N ILE A 48 1.11 18.72 -18.25
CA ILE A 48 1.44 17.55 -17.42
C ILE A 48 1.92 17.98 -16.02
N LYS A 49 2.63 19.10 -15.90
CA LYS A 49 3.00 19.65 -14.58
C LYS A 49 1.77 20.14 -13.81
N GLU A 50 0.89 20.92 -14.43
CA GLU A 50 -0.33 21.42 -13.81
C GLU A 50 -1.26 20.27 -13.39
N ALA A 51 -1.49 19.28 -14.25
CA ALA A 51 -2.25 18.08 -13.90
C ALA A 51 -1.63 17.30 -12.72
N ARG A 52 -0.29 17.26 -12.63
CA ARG A 52 0.39 16.67 -11.47
C ARG A 52 0.22 17.52 -10.20
N PHE A 53 0.20 18.85 -10.32
CA PHE A 53 -0.04 19.75 -9.19
C PHE A 53 -1.49 19.66 -8.70
N GLU A 54 -2.48 19.65 -9.61
CA GLU A 54 -3.89 19.47 -9.26
C GLU A 54 -4.14 18.11 -8.58
N ASP A 55 -3.52 17.03 -9.08
CA ASP A 55 -3.61 15.68 -8.47
C ASP A 55 -2.95 15.62 -7.07
N GLN A 56 -2.07 16.59 -6.75
CA GLN A 56 -1.45 16.73 -5.44
C GLN A 56 -2.24 17.64 -4.48
N GLU A 57 -3.07 18.55 -4.99
CA GLU A 57 -3.87 19.47 -4.17
C GLU A 57 -5.19 18.84 -3.72
N VAL A 58 -5.80 18.01 -4.56
CA VAL A 58 -7.07 17.35 -4.22
C VAL A 58 -6.79 16.04 -3.49
N PRO A 59 -7.35 15.83 -2.29
CA PRO A 59 -7.18 14.58 -1.56
C PRO A 59 -7.63 13.39 -2.38
N LYS A 60 -6.75 12.37 -2.50
CA LYS A 60 -7.06 11.13 -3.22
C LYS A 60 -8.28 10.48 -2.59
N SER A 61 -9.37 10.35 -3.36
CA SER A 61 -10.60 9.75 -2.90
C SER A 61 -10.42 8.25 -2.62
N LEU A 62 -11.10 7.77 -1.59
CA LEU A 62 -11.29 6.34 -1.33
C LEU A 62 -12.70 5.95 -1.72
N SER A 63 -12.84 4.82 -2.41
CA SER A 63 -14.15 4.21 -2.59
C SER A 63 -14.65 3.75 -1.22
N SER A 64 -15.67 4.42 -0.70
CA SER A 64 -16.27 4.07 0.59
C SER A 64 -17.46 3.15 0.34
N MET A 65 -17.31 1.89 0.73
CA MET A 65 -18.43 0.95 0.87
C MET A 65 -18.75 0.74 2.37
N ASP A 66 -18.39 1.71 3.20
CA ASP A 66 -18.55 1.66 4.66
C ASP A 66 -19.95 1.19 5.08
N SER A 67 -21.00 1.75 4.49
CA SER A 67 -22.39 1.43 4.86
C SER A 67 -22.75 -0.05 4.69
N ILE A 68 -22.24 -0.68 3.62
CA ILE A 68 -22.52 -2.10 3.32
C ILE A 68 -21.73 -2.99 4.28
N TYR A 69 -20.43 -2.75 4.39
CA TYR A 69 -19.57 -3.60 5.21
C TYR A 69 -19.79 -3.42 6.71
N LEU A 70 -20.11 -2.20 7.17
CA LEU A 70 -20.37 -1.94 8.59
C LEU A 70 -21.59 -2.69 9.12
N THR A 71 -22.62 -2.90 8.30
CA THR A 71 -23.78 -3.70 8.69
C THR A 71 -23.37 -5.13 8.97
N ASN A 72 -22.71 -5.79 8.01
CA ASN A 72 -22.23 -7.17 8.15
C ASN A 72 -21.24 -7.36 9.30
N ILE A 73 -20.32 -6.40 9.46
CA ILE A 73 -19.34 -6.41 10.57
C ILE A 73 -20.06 -6.33 11.93
N ARG A 74 -21.10 -5.49 12.05
CA ARG A 74 -21.85 -5.35 13.31
C ARG A 74 -22.67 -6.60 13.64
N GLU A 75 -23.16 -7.29 12.62
CA GLU A 75 -23.85 -8.57 12.80
C GLU A 75 -22.89 -9.65 13.28
N ASP A 76 -21.74 -9.78 12.65
CA ASP A 76 -20.74 -10.80 13.01
C ASP A 76 -19.96 -10.46 14.29
N PHE A 77 -19.68 -9.18 14.53
CA PHE A 77 -18.87 -8.69 15.66
C PHE A 77 -19.52 -7.49 16.36
N PRO A 78 -20.61 -7.69 17.12
CA PRO A 78 -21.36 -6.61 17.77
C PRO A 78 -20.54 -5.75 18.74
N SER A 79 -19.49 -6.34 19.34
CA SER A 79 -18.61 -5.65 20.30
C SER A 79 -17.38 -4.97 19.66
N LEU A 80 -17.19 -5.09 18.32
CA LEU A 80 -16.04 -4.52 17.65
C LEU A 80 -16.19 -3.00 17.47
N ASN A 81 -15.24 -2.25 18.02
CA ASN A 81 -15.15 -0.82 17.79
C ASN A 81 -14.39 -0.53 16.47
N ILE A 82 -15.12 -0.25 15.41
CA ILE A 82 -14.55 0.04 14.09
C ILE A 82 -13.67 1.29 14.10
N ASN A 83 -13.99 2.30 14.89
CA ASN A 83 -13.18 3.52 14.98
C ASN A 83 -11.82 3.22 15.62
N GLU A 84 -11.77 2.33 16.60
CA GLU A 84 -10.51 1.85 17.16
C GLU A 84 -9.67 1.10 16.13
N LEU A 85 -10.31 0.26 15.30
CA LEU A 85 -9.62 -0.46 14.23
C LEU A 85 -9.09 0.50 13.14
N LYS A 86 -9.85 1.55 12.78
CA LYS A 86 -9.41 2.62 11.89
C LYS A 86 -8.21 3.36 12.46
N SER A 87 -8.25 3.77 13.73
CA SER A 87 -7.12 4.43 14.41
C SER A 87 -5.89 3.53 14.51
N LYS A 88 -6.08 2.22 14.70
CA LYS A 88 -4.99 1.24 14.69
C LYS A 88 -4.35 1.13 13.30
N ALA A 89 -5.14 1.20 12.22
CA ALA A 89 -4.61 1.22 10.85
C ALA A 89 -3.78 2.48 10.58
N GLU A 90 -4.29 3.65 10.97
CA GLU A 90 -3.57 4.92 10.85
C GLU A 90 -2.24 4.90 11.60
N LYS A 91 -2.24 4.36 12.82
CA LYS A 91 -1.03 4.18 13.61
C LYS A 91 -0.02 3.27 12.92
N ILE A 92 -0.45 2.12 12.38
CA ILE A 92 0.44 1.19 11.66
C ILE A 92 1.07 1.88 10.44
N ILE A 93 0.29 2.68 9.70
CA ILE A 93 0.79 3.45 8.56
C ILE A 93 1.84 4.46 9.05
N LEU A 94 1.52 5.27 10.05
CA LEU A 94 2.44 6.29 10.58
C LEU A 94 3.74 5.66 11.10
N ASP A 95 3.64 4.58 11.89
CA ASP A 95 4.79 3.84 12.42
C ASP A 95 5.65 3.24 11.28
N SER A 96 5.03 2.81 10.17
CA SER A 96 5.73 2.32 8.98
C SER A 96 6.52 3.44 8.30
N TYR A 97 5.95 4.62 8.11
CA TYR A 97 6.63 5.76 7.51
C TYR A 97 7.76 6.29 8.41
N ASN A 98 7.56 6.34 9.72
CA ASN A 98 8.62 6.66 10.69
C ASN A 98 9.77 5.65 10.63
N SER A 99 9.47 4.37 10.43
CA SER A 99 10.47 3.31 10.29
C SER A 99 11.26 3.44 8.98
N ILE A 100 10.61 3.86 7.88
CA ILE A 100 11.27 4.16 6.59
C ILE A 100 12.23 5.35 6.75
N GLU A 101 11.79 6.42 7.42
CA GLU A 101 12.63 7.59 7.71
C GLU A 101 13.84 7.20 8.56
N ALA A 102 13.62 6.40 9.61
CA ALA A 102 14.69 5.88 10.48
C ALA A 102 15.58 4.84 9.78
N LYS A 103 15.24 4.41 8.54
CA LYS A 103 15.91 3.32 7.79
C LYS A 103 16.05 2.03 8.59
N SER A 104 15.05 1.72 9.40
CA SER A 104 15.07 0.56 10.29
C SER A 104 13.69 -0.09 10.35
N SER A 105 13.63 -1.36 10.01
CA SER A 105 12.45 -2.22 10.19
C SER A 105 12.52 -3.03 11.49
N SER A 106 13.41 -2.66 12.40
CA SER A 106 13.59 -3.34 13.69
C SER A 106 12.29 -3.32 14.50
N GLY A 107 11.87 -4.47 14.99
CA GLY A 107 10.60 -4.62 15.74
C GLY A 107 9.35 -4.81 14.88
N LEU A 108 9.40 -4.58 13.58
CA LEU A 108 8.32 -4.88 12.66
C LEU A 108 8.33 -6.36 12.27
N LYS A 109 7.14 -6.91 11.96
CA LYS A 109 6.96 -8.33 11.63
C LYS A 109 6.10 -8.50 10.38
N GLY A 110 6.25 -9.66 9.72
CA GLY A 110 5.41 -10.07 8.60
C GLY A 110 5.41 -9.07 7.45
N TYR A 111 4.26 -8.85 6.85
CA TYR A 111 4.08 -7.99 5.69
C TYR A 111 4.37 -6.51 5.95
N VAL A 112 4.17 -6.04 7.20
CA VAL A 112 4.52 -4.65 7.57
C VAL A 112 6.03 -4.45 7.47
N LYS A 113 6.82 -5.43 7.92
CA LYS A 113 8.27 -5.41 7.77
C LYS A 113 8.68 -5.40 6.30
N SER A 114 8.12 -6.29 5.48
CA SER A 114 8.42 -6.35 4.04
C SER A 114 8.09 -5.03 3.34
N PHE A 115 6.93 -4.44 3.63
CA PHE A 115 6.54 -3.13 3.09
C PHE A 115 7.56 -2.03 3.42
N VAL A 116 8.03 -1.99 4.67
CA VAL A 116 9.02 -1.01 5.12
C VAL A 116 10.38 -1.27 4.48
N ASP A 117 10.83 -2.53 4.43
CA ASP A 117 12.11 -2.91 3.80
C ASP A 117 12.15 -2.54 2.31
N ASP A 118 11.06 -2.80 1.58
CA ASP A 118 10.95 -2.42 0.16
C ASP A 118 11.05 -0.91 -0.01
N LYS A 119 10.37 -0.13 0.85
CA LYS A 119 10.45 1.33 0.81
C LYS A 119 11.81 1.88 1.21
N ILE A 120 12.50 1.28 2.19
CA ILE A 120 13.87 1.63 2.53
C ILE A 120 14.81 1.41 1.33
N ASN A 121 14.58 0.31 0.58
CA ASN A 121 15.34 0.03 -0.64
C ASN A 121 15.07 1.05 -1.75
N ASP A 122 13.82 1.48 -1.96
CA ASP A 122 13.45 2.53 -2.93
C ASP A 122 14.20 3.84 -2.66
N PHE A 123 14.48 4.14 -1.38
CA PHE A 123 15.18 5.35 -0.94
C PHE A 123 16.66 5.12 -0.57
N LYS A 124 17.25 4.03 -1.04
CA LYS A 124 18.64 3.70 -0.73
C LYS A 124 19.59 4.83 -1.14
N GLY A 125 20.46 5.24 -0.21
CA GLY A 125 21.45 6.30 -0.45
C GLY A 125 20.89 7.73 -0.40
N LYS A 126 19.58 7.92 -0.18
CA LYS A 126 18.93 9.23 -0.06
C LYS A 126 18.62 9.55 1.39
N ASN A 127 18.64 10.84 1.75
CA ASN A 127 18.10 11.30 3.03
C ASN A 127 16.61 11.64 2.84
N VAL A 128 15.74 10.90 3.51
CA VAL A 128 14.28 10.99 3.34
C VAL A 128 13.63 11.35 4.65
N ARG A 129 12.67 12.31 4.59
CA ARG A 129 11.81 12.70 5.71
C ARG A 129 10.36 12.83 5.23
N PHE A 130 9.43 12.56 6.12
CA PHE A 130 8.01 12.67 5.90
C PHE A 130 7.42 13.68 6.89
N ASP A 131 7.39 14.95 6.50
CA ASP A 131 6.92 16.04 7.35
C ASP A 131 5.41 16.31 7.12
N ASN A 132 4.72 16.90 8.11
CA ASN A 132 3.33 17.33 8.02
C ASN A 132 2.34 16.22 7.60
N PHE A 133 2.49 15.03 8.18
CA PHE A 133 1.64 13.89 7.89
C PHE A 133 0.19 14.15 8.32
N LYS A 134 -0.78 14.00 7.39
CA LYS A 134 -2.18 14.28 7.63
C LYS A 134 -3.07 13.23 6.96
N PHE A 135 -3.88 12.53 7.74
CA PHE A 135 -4.94 11.67 7.23
C PHE A 135 -6.15 12.50 6.77
N HIS A 136 -6.69 12.18 5.60
CA HIS A 136 -7.89 12.80 5.05
C HIS A 136 -9.10 11.93 5.28
N ASN A 137 -8.99 10.64 4.99
CA ASN A 137 -10.10 9.71 5.14
C ASN A 137 -9.59 8.30 5.45
N THR A 138 -10.33 7.61 6.33
CA THR A 138 -10.05 6.22 6.70
C THR A 138 -11.36 5.44 6.72
N VAL A 139 -11.50 4.47 5.83
CA VAL A 139 -12.74 3.76 5.55
C VAL A 139 -12.56 2.25 5.58
N VAL A 140 -13.63 1.51 5.82
CA VAL A 140 -13.67 0.06 5.56
C VAL A 140 -13.80 -0.14 4.05
N SER A 141 -12.77 -0.68 3.41
CA SER A 141 -12.72 -0.88 1.97
C SER A 141 -13.16 -2.29 1.56
N LYS A 142 -13.07 -3.27 2.47
CA LYS A 142 -13.51 -4.65 2.23
C LYS A 142 -13.78 -5.36 3.56
N TYR A 143 -14.76 -6.26 3.53
CA TYR A 143 -15.02 -7.24 4.57
C TYR A 143 -15.33 -8.60 3.95
N SER A 144 -14.82 -9.66 4.54
CA SER A 144 -15.20 -11.03 4.26
C SER A 144 -15.14 -11.87 5.54
N ASN A 145 -16.00 -12.88 5.64
CA ASN A 145 -16.00 -13.83 6.74
C ASN A 145 -16.17 -15.23 6.13
N ASP A 146 -15.06 -15.87 5.80
CA ASP A 146 -15.01 -17.12 5.06
C ASP A 146 -14.11 -18.14 5.75
N ASN A 147 -14.52 -19.41 5.73
CA ASN A 147 -13.70 -20.54 6.20
C ASN A 147 -13.09 -20.34 7.60
N GLY A 148 -13.86 -19.81 8.55
CA GLY A 148 -13.38 -19.56 9.91
C GLY A 148 -12.43 -18.38 10.07
N VAL A 149 -12.30 -17.55 9.04
CA VAL A 149 -11.45 -16.36 9.02
C VAL A 149 -12.26 -15.15 8.60
N ALA A 150 -12.33 -14.14 9.44
CA ALA A 150 -12.86 -12.84 9.08
C ALA A 150 -11.73 -11.88 8.72
N THR A 151 -11.88 -11.17 7.62
CA THR A 151 -10.90 -10.19 7.14
C THR A 151 -11.57 -8.83 6.98
N ILE A 152 -10.99 -7.81 7.62
CA ILE A 152 -11.39 -6.40 7.47
C ILE A 152 -10.22 -5.64 6.85
N THR A 153 -10.45 -5.02 5.70
CA THR A 153 -9.46 -4.15 5.06
C THR A 153 -9.85 -2.70 5.28
N ILE A 154 -8.96 -1.96 5.92
CA ILE A 154 -9.09 -0.51 6.15
C ILE A 154 -8.25 0.20 5.09
N GLY A 155 -8.88 1.07 4.31
CA GLY A 155 -8.20 1.96 3.38
C GLY A 155 -8.03 3.34 4.01
N SER A 156 -6.83 3.92 3.90
CA SER A 156 -6.55 5.27 4.37
C SER A 156 -5.94 6.10 3.25
N SER A 157 -6.42 7.34 3.10
CA SER A 157 -5.81 8.37 2.25
C SER A 157 -5.19 9.45 3.13
N PHE A 158 -4.00 9.88 2.78
CA PHE A 158 -3.24 10.83 3.55
C PHE A 158 -2.28 11.63 2.68
N GLU A 159 -1.80 12.74 3.20
CA GLU A 159 -0.78 13.59 2.58
C GLU A 159 0.38 13.82 3.53
N TYR A 160 1.52 14.15 2.96
CA TYR A 160 2.73 14.52 3.67
C TYR A 160 3.65 15.36 2.77
N LEU A 161 4.60 16.06 3.36
CA LEU A 161 5.73 16.65 2.64
C LEU A 161 6.86 15.63 2.57
N LEU A 162 7.11 15.09 1.38
CA LEU A 162 8.25 14.22 1.12
C LEU A 162 9.47 15.09 0.89
N ASN A 163 10.43 15.02 1.81
CA ASN A 163 11.71 15.69 1.67
C ASN A 163 12.78 14.66 1.28
N ILE A 164 13.41 14.86 0.14
CA ILE A 164 14.51 14.02 -0.35
C ILE A 164 15.71 14.93 -0.60
N ASP A 165 16.79 14.73 0.15
CA ASP A 165 18.05 15.47 0.02
C ASP A 165 17.85 17.00 0.02
N GLY A 166 16.90 17.49 0.84
CA GLY A 166 16.56 18.91 0.99
C GLY A 166 15.50 19.44 0.02
N ASN A 167 15.05 18.65 -0.94
CA ASN A 167 13.95 19.02 -1.83
C ASN A 167 12.61 18.50 -1.29
N SER A 168 11.67 19.39 -1.02
CA SER A 168 10.36 19.04 -0.47
C SER A 168 9.28 19.04 -1.55
N VAL A 169 8.48 17.98 -1.58
CA VAL A 169 7.33 17.84 -2.49
C VAL A 169 6.13 17.37 -1.70
N LYS A 170 4.98 18.06 -1.85
CA LYS A 170 3.71 17.58 -1.29
C LYS A 170 3.31 16.29 -2.00
N THR A 171 3.07 15.25 -1.25
CA THR A 171 2.76 13.91 -1.75
C THR A 171 1.47 13.41 -1.11
N GLN A 172 0.63 12.77 -1.90
CA GLN A 172 -0.57 12.11 -1.43
C GLN A 172 -0.49 10.62 -1.71
N ASP A 173 -0.92 9.84 -0.72
CA ASP A 173 -0.84 8.40 -0.80
C ASP A 173 -2.12 7.71 -0.32
N ARG A 174 -2.28 6.47 -0.71
CA ARG A 174 -3.36 5.59 -0.25
C ARG A 174 -2.77 4.24 0.12
N VAL A 175 -3.11 3.78 1.32
CA VAL A 175 -2.63 2.49 1.85
C VAL A 175 -3.82 1.69 2.37
N LYS A 176 -3.79 0.39 2.12
CA LYS A 176 -4.70 -0.59 2.71
C LYS A 176 -3.99 -1.35 3.81
N VAL A 177 -4.62 -1.44 4.96
CA VAL A 177 -4.21 -2.29 6.07
C VAL A 177 -5.25 -3.39 6.25
N GLU A 178 -4.82 -4.62 6.16
CA GLU A 178 -5.68 -5.79 6.31
C GLU A 178 -5.54 -6.37 7.72
N PHE A 179 -6.67 -6.54 8.38
CA PHE A 179 -6.76 -7.16 9.69
C PHE A 179 -7.46 -8.51 9.57
N ILE A 180 -6.88 -9.53 10.18
CA ILE A 180 -7.45 -10.88 10.24
C ILE A 180 -7.90 -11.20 11.66
N TYR A 181 -9.06 -11.84 11.74
CA TYR A 181 -9.61 -12.44 12.95
C TYR A 181 -9.99 -13.89 12.65
N ILE A 182 -9.46 -14.82 13.44
CA ILE A 182 -9.75 -16.23 13.29
C ILE A 182 -10.99 -16.58 14.12
N VAL A 183 -12.09 -16.88 13.44
CA VAL A 183 -13.39 -17.22 14.03
C VAL A 183 -13.43 -18.69 14.43
N ASP A 184 -12.93 -19.57 13.56
CA ASP A 184 -12.94 -21.01 13.72
C ASP A 184 -11.59 -21.60 13.27
N ILE A 185 -10.83 -22.10 14.23
CA ILE A 185 -9.47 -22.60 14.02
C ILE A 185 -9.45 -23.89 13.21
N ASP A 186 -10.45 -24.71 13.34
CA ASP A 186 -10.50 -26.01 12.65
C ASP A 186 -10.71 -25.87 11.16
N LYS A 187 -11.31 -24.74 10.73
CA LYS A 187 -11.55 -24.40 9.32
C LYS A 187 -10.43 -23.61 8.68
N VAL A 188 -9.45 -23.09 9.45
CA VAL A 188 -8.36 -22.25 8.91
C VAL A 188 -7.48 -23.06 7.98
N PRO A 189 -7.24 -22.59 6.73
CA PRO A 189 -6.31 -23.22 5.80
C PRO A 189 -4.88 -23.31 6.39
N THR A 190 -4.19 -24.39 6.07
CA THR A 190 -2.88 -24.74 6.66
C THR A 190 -1.81 -23.67 6.43
N ASN A 191 -1.90 -22.92 5.33
CA ASN A 191 -0.99 -21.83 5.00
C ASN A 191 -1.14 -20.58 5.91
N LEU A 192 -2.32 -20.38 6.54
CA LEU A 192 -2.54 -19.33 7.53
C LEU A 192 -2.19 -19.77 8.96
N LYS A 193 -2.00 -21.07 9.18
CA LYS A 193 -1.58 -21.61 10.49
C LYS A 193 -0.15 -21.22 10.89
N VAL A 194 0.60 -20.55 10.01
CA VAL A 194 2.01 -20.13 10.23
C VAL A 194 2.12 -18.75 10.92
N LEU A 195 1.02 -18.14 11.33
CA LEU A 195 1.10 -16.96 12.21
C LEU A 195 1.78 -17.40 13.52
N SER A 196 3.05 -17.06 13.70
CA SER A 196 3.84 -17.45 14.87
C SER A 196 3.27 -16.78 16.14
N ILE A 197 2.36 -17.47 16.77
CA ILE A 197 1.81 -17.07 18.06
C ILE A 197 2.76 -17.55 19.13
N HIS A 198 3.14 -16.65 20.03
CA HIS A 198 4.04 -16.96 21.14
C HIS A 198 3.24 -17.09 22.43
N CYS A 199 3.62 -18.04 23.25
CA CYS A 199 3.03 -18.22 24.57
C CYS A 199 3.23 -16.95 25.41
N PRO A 200 2.17 -16.38 26.04
CA PRO A 200 2.28 -15.16 26.83
C PRO A 200 3.14 -15.33 28.08
N ASN A 201 3.31 -16.55 28.56
CA ASN A 201 4.08 -16.84 29.77
C ASN A 201 5.57 -17.10 29.50
N CYS A 202 5.90 -17.94 28.51
CA CYS A 202 7.30 -18.36 28.28
C CYS A 202 7.88 -17.88 26.94
N GLY A 203 7.10 -17.17 26.10
CA GLY A 203 7.55 -16.69 24.79
C GLY A 203 7.77 -17.76 23.73
N SER A 204 7.59 -19.06 24.06
CA SER A 204 7.77 -20.14 23.09
C SER A 204 6.74 -20.09 21.97
N PRO A 205 7.10 -20.43 20.71
CA PRO A 205 6.15 -20.46 19.62
C PRO A 205 5.12 -21.57 19.85
N ILE A 206 3.84 -21.24 19.69
CA ILE A 206 2.73 -22.19 19.69
C ILE A 206 2.63 -22.80 18.29
N LYS A 207 2.89 -24.10 18.20
CA LYS A 207 3.03 -24.81 16.93
C LYS A 207 1.70 -25.02 16.22
N ASN A 208 0.62 -25.22 16.96
CA ASN A 208 -0.70 -25.48 16.41
C ASN A 208 -1.71 -24.46 16.95
N LEU A 209 -2.45 -23.85 16.03
CA LEU A 209 -3.63 -23.06 16.36
C LEU A 209 -4.68 -24.01 16.92
N GLY A 210 -5.01 -23.98 18.18
CA GLY A 210 -5.94 -24.91 18.84
C GLY A 210 -5.33 -25.70 19.98
N GLU A 211 -4.02 -25.56 20.22
CA GLU A 211 -3.44 -26.05 21.48
C GLU A 211 -4.07 -25.32 22.67
N LYS A 212 -4.69 -26.06 23.56
CA LYS A 212 -5.32 -25.53 24.78
C LYS A 212 -4.31 -25.21 25.88
N SER A 213 -3.07 -25.67 25.74
CA SER A 213 -1.97 -25.41 26.65
C SER A 213 -0.64 -25.36 25.90
N CYS A 214 0.26 -24.51 26.34
CA CYS A 214 1.59 -24.40 25.78
C CYS A 214 2.37 -25.73 26.01
N SER A 215 2.89 -26.31 24.90
CA SER A 215 3.67 -27.55 24.96
C SER A 215 4.99 -27.45 25.75
N TYR A 216 5.47 -26.21 26.00
CA TYR A 216 6.72 -25.97 26.75
C TYR A 216 6.52 -25.68 28.22
N CYS A 217 5.51 -24.91 28.60
CA CYS A 217 5.33 -24.49 30.03
C CYS A 217 3.99 -24.90 30.63
N GLY A 218 3.12 -25.57 29.86
CA GLY A 218 1.80 -26.03 30.34
C GLY A 218 0.77 -24.91 30.55
N THR A 219 1.13 -23.65 30.36
CA THR A 219 0.20 -22.52 30.53
C THR A 219 -0.97 -22.63 29.56
N ALA A 220 -2.20 -22.43 30.06
CA ALA A 220 -3.40 -22.45 29.27
C ALA A 220 -3.34 -21.37 28.17
N VAL A 221 -3.51 -21.77 26.91
CA VAL A 221 -3.43 -20.91 25.72
C VAL A 221 -4.78 -20.25 25.38
N LYS A 222 -5.76 -20.42 26.26
CA LYS A 222 -7.17 -20.04 26.06
C LYS A 222 -7.38 -18.57 25.67
N GLU A 223 -6.44 -17.69 25.99
CA GLU A 223 -6.52 -16.25 25.72
C GLU A 223 -5.64 -15.75 24.57
N VAL A 224 -4.77 -16.59 24.02
CA VAL A 224 -3.90 -16.20 22.88
C VAL A 224 -4.72 -15.95 21.61
N PHE A 225 -5.87 -16.59 21.52
CA PHE A 225 -6.87 -16.35 20.47
C PHE A 225 -7.96 -15.36 20.91
N GLY A 226 -7.69 -14.57 21.92
CA GLY A 226 -8.58 -13.48 22.29
C GLY A 226 -8.87 -12.63 21.06
N ARG A 227 -10.09 -12.66 20.60
CA ARG A 227 -10.87 -11.91 19.61
C ARG A 227 -10.28 -10.55 19.15
N VAL A 228 -8.98 -10.48 18.84
CA VAL A 228 -8.30 -9.24 18.45
C VAL A 228 -7.92 -9.34 16.99
N PHE A 229 -8.46 -8.44 16.17
CA PHE A 229 -8.00 -8.27 14.80
C PHE A 229 -6.51 -7.91 14.80
N THR A 230 -5.71 -8.74 14.15
CA THR A 230 -4.26 -8.57 14.02
C THR A 230 -3.96 -8.12 12.59
N CYS A 231 -3.05 -7.15 12.44
CA CYS A 231 -2.60 -6.72 11.13
C CYS A 231 -1.92 -7.88 10.41
N ASN A 232 -2.45 -8.22 9.23
CA ASN A 232 -1.95 -9.30 8.38
C ASN A 232 -1.19 -8.75 7.18
N ASN A 233 -1.62 -7.62 6.64
CA ASN A 233 -1.04 -7.08 5.41
C ASN A 233 -1.12 -5.56 5.39
N ILE A 234 -0.19 -4.93 4.66
CA ILE A 234 -0.18 -3.52 4.34
C ILE A 234 0.24 -3.37 2.87
N VAL A 235 -0.57 -2.67 2.08
CA VAL A 235 -0.34 -2.52 0.64
C VAL A 235 -0.67 -1.10 0.21
N ARG A 236 0.18 -0.52 -0.63
CA ARG A 236 -0.11 0.73 -1.35
C ARG A 236 -1.07 0.46 -2.51
N TYR A 237 -1.98 1.41 -2.79
CA TYR A 237 -2.89 1.34 -3.95
C TYR A 237 -2.14 1.47 -5.27
#